data_4ded539dd061a68c6a04583ddd4bc95f
#
_entry.id   4ded539dd061a68c6a04583ddd4bc95f
#
_cell.length_a   1.000
_cell.length_b   1.000
_cell.length_c   1.000
_cell.angle_alpha   90.00
_cell.angle_beta   90.00
_cell.angle_gamma   90.00
#
_symmetry.space_group_name_H-M   'P 1'
#
loop_
_entity.id
_entity.type
_entity.pdbx_description
1 polymer ?
#
loop_
_entity_poly.entity_id
_entity_poly.type
_entity_poly.pdbx_seq_one_letter_code
_entity_poly.pdbx_strand_id
1 'polypeptide(L)'
;QGLIKNPPKTNTSIPDKENWQSFFNAMPCYIGGDVNIGGIKWAAESKKNATIPGIPYGIDISILSDPETVLPFCILDGTLITAMRTSAVGGLMAKYAAPSNADTACLVGAGVIGRTMISAVHEALPQIKTMYLCDIDVAKAEGIAKEYGDSLGVEIIPTSDSKAAALKSQLIVGETTAPK
;
A
#
# COMPACT_ATOMS: atom_id res chain seq x y z
N GLN A 1 13.39 -9.01 -22.59
CA GLN A 1 12.89 -7.61 -22.71
C GLN A 1 11.70 -7.62 -23.67
N GLY A 2 10.64 -6.89 -23.35
CA GLY A 2 9.39 -6.85 -24.14
C GLY A 2 8.29 -7.81 -23.69
N LEU A 3 8.55 -8.62 -22.67
CA LEU A 3 7.55 -9.54 -22.10
C LEU A 3 6.50 -8.84 -21.23
N ILE A 4 6.75 -7.61 -20.79
CA ILE A 4 5.80 -6.85 -19.96
C ILE A 4 5.44 -5.55 -20.69
N LYS A 5 4.16 -5.30 -20.81
CA LYS A 5 3.59 -4.03 -21.24
C LYS A 5 2.77 -3.45 -20.07
N ASN A 6 3.29 -2.38 -19.50
CA ASN A 6 2.68 -1.69 -18.36
C ASN A 6 2.61 -0.20 -18.68
N PRO A 7 1.61 0.26 -19.45
CA PRO A 7 1.44 1.67 -19.73
C PRO A 7 1.14 2.48 -18.48
N PRO A 8 1.37 3.79 -18.49
CA PRO A 8 0.99 4.67 -17.39
C PRO A 8 -0.51 4.52 -17.07
N LYS A 9 -0.84 4.54 -15.79
CA LYS A 9 -2.23 4.53 -15.35
C LYS A 9 -2.98 5.78 -15.85
N THR A 10 -4.22 5.61 -16.23
CA THR A 10 -5.13 6.73 -16.53
C THR A 10 -5.93 7.05 -15.29
N ASN A 11 -5.94 8.30 -14.88
CA ASN A 11 -6.70 8.80 -13.73
C ASN A 11 -7.87 9.66 -14.20
N THR A 12 -9.03 9.44 -13.60
CA THR A 12 -10.21 10.28 -13.75
C THR A 12 -10.67 10.73 -12.38
N SER A 13 -10.47 12.00 -12.07
CA SER A 13 -10.98 12.61 -10.84
C SER A 13 -12.44 12.99 -11.01
N ILE A 14 -13.23 12.81 -9.96
CA ILE A 14 -14.63 13.24 -9.93
C ILE A 14 -14.67 14.64 -9.33
N PRO A 15 -15.12 15.67 -10.09
CA PRO A 15 -15.37 16.99 -9.52
C PRO A 15 -16.52 16.90 -8.51
N ASP A 16 -16.24 17.22 -7.27
CA ASP A 16 -17.25 17.27 -6.23
C ASP A 16 -17.16 18.57 -5.44
N LYS A 17 -18.31 19.07 -4.98
CA LYS A 17 -18.42 20.35 -4.25
C LYS A 17 -17.85 20.26 -2.83
N GLU A 18 -17.74 19.07 -2.30
CA GLU A 18 -17.32 18.80 -0.92
C GLU A 18 -15.85 18.39 -0.83
N ASN A 19 -15.16 18.36 -1.98
CA ASN A 19 -13.74 18.00 -2.10
C ASN A 19 -13.38 16.64 -1.47
N TRP A 20 -14.22 15.63 -1.74
CA TRP A 20 -14.00 14.25 -1.30
C TRP A 20 -12.81 13.56 -1.96
N GLN A 21 -12.21 14.22 -2.96
CA GLN A 21 -11.05 13.72 -3.70
C GLN A 21 -11.29 12.31 -4.26
N SER A 22 -12.50 12.10 -4.78
CA SER A 22 -12.86 10.84 -5.41
C SER A 22 -12.22 10.70 -6.78
N PHE A 23 -11.70 9.53 -7.09
CA PHE A 23 -11.09 9.26 -8.39
C PHE A 23 -11.18 7.78 -8.79
N PHE A 24 -10.98 7.55 -10.09
CA PHE A 24 -10.79 6.22 -10.67
C PHE A 24 -9.44 6.15 -11.38
N ASN A 25 -8.76 5.02 -11.24
CA ASN A 25 -7.56 4.68 -11.98
C ASN A 25 -7.79 3.42 -12.83
N ALA A 26 -7.55 3.53 -14.13
CA ALA A 26 -7.43 2.38 -15.01
C ALA A 26 -5.95 1.99 -15.14
N MET A 27 -5.62 0.75 -14.82
CA MET A 27 -4.24 0.26 -14.75
C MET A 27 -4.10 -1.03 -15.58
N PRO A 28 -4.09 -0.92 -16.93
CA PRO A 28 -3.92 -2.09 -17.79
C PRO A 28 -2.49 -2.61 -17.76
N CYS A 29 -2.33 -3.91 -17.93
CA CYS A 29 -1.05 -4.58 -18.02
C CYS A 29 -1.15 -5.85 -18.87
N TYR A 30 -0.05 -6.19 -19.53
CA TYR A 30 0.14 -7.50 -20.16
C TYR A 30 1.48 -8.07 -19.69
N ILE A 31 1.46 -9.33 -19.32
CA ILE A 31 2.65 -10.11 -18.96
C ILE A 31 2.72 -11.29 -19.92
N GLY A 32 3.75 -11.33 -20.74
CA GLY A 32 4.02 -12.42 -21.70
C GLY A 32 4.85 -13.55 -21.10
N GLY A 33 5.45 -14.37 -21.98
CA GLY A 33 6.21 -15.55 -21.60
C GLY A 33 5.33 -16.64 -21.01
N ASP A 34 5.80 -17.33 -19.99
CA ASP A 34 5.08 -18.44 -19.36
C ASP A 34 3.80 -18.01 -18.63
N VAL A 35 3.69 -16.74 -18.26
CA VAL A 35 2.49 -16.19 -17.61
C VAL A 35 1.38 -15.94 -18.63
N ASN A 36 1.71 -15.26 -19.73
CA ASN A 36 0.85 -14.95 -20.87
C ASN A 36 -0.57 -14.51 -20.52
N ILE A 37 -0.71 -13.42 -19.78
CA ILE A 37 -2.00 -12.88 -19.30
C ILE A 37 -2.07 -11.38 -19.58
N GLY A 38 -3.20 -10.94 -20.13
CA GLY A 38 -3.60 -9.54 -20.18
C GLY A 38 -4.58 -9.20 -19.05
N GLY A 39 -4.65 -7.96 -18.66
CA GLY A 39 -5.62 -7.58 -17.64
C GLY A 39 -5.63 -6.09 -17.31
N ILE A 40 -6.55 -5.75 -16.43
CA ILE A 40 -6.67 -4.39 -15.92
C ILE A 40 -7.02 -4.44 -14.43
N LYS A 41 -6.43 -3.56 -13.64
CA LYS A 41 -6.95 -3.21 -12.33
C LYS A 41 -7.68 -1.87 -12.44
N TRP A 42 -8.94 -1.86 -12.04
CA TRP A 42 -9.75 -0.68 -11.83
C TRP A 42 -9.70 -0.35 -10.34
N ALA A 43 -9.10 0.79 -10.00
CA ALA A 43 -8.95 1.23 -8.63
C ALA A 43 -9.75 2.51 -8.41
N ALA A 44 -10.57 2.53 -7.37
CA ALA A 44 -11.40 3.67 -7.01
C ALA A 44 -11.19 4.04 -5.54
N GLU A 45 -11.08 5.32 -5.26
CA GLU A 45 -10.93 5.83 -3.90
C GLU A 45 -11.81 7.06 -3.69
N SER A 46 -12.32 7.21 -2.47
CA SER A 46 -13.05 8.40 -2.06
C SER A 46 -12.93 8.63 -0.55
N LYS A 47 -12.57 9.83 -0.14
CA LYS A 47 -12.60 10.22 1.29
C LYS A 47 -14.01 10.12 1.88
N LYS A 48 -15.05 10.28 1.07
CA LYS A 48 -16.44 10.12 1.50
C LYS A 48 -16.72 8.72 2.04
N ASN A 49 -16.08 7.69 1.51
CA ASN A 49 -16.27 6.31 1.95
C ASN A 49 -15.96 6.13 3.44
N ALA A 50 -14.99 6.88 3.98
CA ALA A 50 -14.66 6.85 5.40
C ALA A 50 -15.82 7.30 6.32
N THR A 51 -16.82 8.00 5.78
CA THR A 51 -18.02 8.45 6.51
C THR A 51 -19.20 7.48 6.38
N ILE A 52 -19.07 6.43 5.57
CA ILE A 52 -20.15 5.47 5.28
C ILE A 52 -19.80 4.14 5.94
N PRO A 53 -20.55 3.68 6.95
CA PRO A 53 -20.28 2.41 7.60
C PRO A 53 -20.26 1.24 6.60
N GLY A 54 -19.25 0.39 6.69
CA GLY A 54 -19.11 -0.81 5.85
C GLY A 54 -18.57 -0.57 4.43
N ILE A 55 -18.33 0.67 4.03
CA ILE A 55 -17.72 0.98 2.73
C ILE A 55 -16.21 1.21 2.92
N PRO A 56 -15.34 0.44 2.27
CA PRO A 56 -13.90 0.68 2.32
C PRO A 56 -13.52 2.02 1.67
N TYR A 57 -12.46 2.64 2.15
CA TYR A 57 -11.90 3.87 1.56
C TYR A 57 -11.56 3.71 0.08
N GLY A 58 -10.88 2.62 -0.27
CA GLY A 58 -10.56 2.23 -1.63
C GLY A 58 -11.22 0.90 -1.99
N ILE A 59 -11.70 0.79 -3.21
CA ILE A 59 -12.37 -0.39 -3.76
C ILE A 59 -11.75 -0.68 -5.11
N ASP A 60 -11.15 -1.85 -5.26
CA ASP A 60 -10.45 -2.23 -6.47
C ASP A 60 -11.03 -3.53 -7.05
N ILE A 61 -11.10 -3.59 -8.38
CA ILE A 61 -11.45 -4.79 -9.12
C ILE A 61 -10.35 -5.08 -10.14
N SER A 62 -9.98 -6.34 -10.28
CA SER A 62 -9.07 -6.81 -11.33
C SER A 62 -9.81 -7.73 -12.30
N ILE A 63 -9.57 -7.53 -13.60
CA ILE A 63 -10.07 -8.38 -14.66
C ILE A 63 -8.86 -8.99 -15.37
N LEU A 64 -8.85 -10.32 -15.53
CA LEU A 64 -7.81 -11.04 -16.28
C LEU A 64 -8.43 -11.59 -17.56
N SER A 65 -7.68 -11.51 -18.65
CA SER A 65 -8.10 -11.94 -19.97
C SER A 65 -7.03 -12.79 -20.64
N ASP A 66 -7.49 -13.76 -21.40
CA ASP A 66 -6.66 -14.53 -22.31
C ASP A 66 -6.17 -13.63 -23.46
N PRO A 67 -4.85 -13.55 -23.74
CA PRO A 67 -4.34 -12.61 -24.75
C PRO A 67 -4.62 -13.04 -26.21
N GLU A 68 -4.91 -14.32 -26.47
CA GLU A 68 -5.15 -14.82 -27.81
C GLU A 68 -6.60 -14.60 -28.24
N THR A 69 -7.53 -14.88 -27.35
CA THR A 69 -8.95 -14.76 -27.60
C THR A 69 -9.55 -13.46 -27.10
N VAL A 70 -8.80 -12.70 -26.31
CA VAL A 70 -9.20 -11.51 -25.54
C VAL A 70 -10.36 -11.75 -24.58
N LEU A 71 -10.70 -13.01 -24.33
CA LEU A 71 -11.80 -13.41 -23.46
C LEU A 71 -11.48 -13.13 -21.99
N PRO A 72 -12.29 -12.36 -21.26
CA PRO A 72 -12.17 -12.26 -19.82
C PRO A 72 -12.53 -13.60 -19.15
N PHE A 73 -11.64 -14.13 -18.34
CA PHE A 73 -11.85 -15.41 -17.66
C PHE A 73 -11.85 -15.28 -16.12
N CYS A 74 -11.45 -14.12 -15.59
CA CYS A 74 -11.41 -13.91 -14.15
C CYS A 74 -11.76 -12.47 -13.80
N ILE A 75 -12.63 -12.30 -12.81
CA ILE A 75 -12.90 -11.02 -12.14
C ILE A 75 -12.72 -11.26 -10.65
N LEU A 76 -11.88 -10.47 -10.00
CA LEU A 76 -11.55 -10.64 -8.58
C LEU A 76 -11.45 -9.30 -7.86
N ASP A 77 -11.60 -9.35 -6.53
CA ASP A 77 -11.28 -8.22 -5.67
C ASP A 77 -9.79 -7.86 -5.79
N GLY A 78 -9.52 -6.60 -6.06
CA GLY A 78 -8.18 -6.06 -6.17
C GLY A 78 -7.69 -5.31 -4.93
N THR A 79 -8.52 -5.17 -3.90
CA THR A 79 -8.24 -4.31 -2.74
C THR A 79 -7.05 -4.84 -1.94
N LEU A 80 -7.04 -6.13 -1.61
CA LEU A 80 -5.90 -6.76 -0.93
C LEU A 80 -4.65 -6.75 -1.81
N ILE A 81 -4.78 -7.01 -3.10
CA ILE A 81 -3.67 -6.95 -4.07
C ILE A 81 -3.07 -5.55 -4.09
N THR A 82 -3.90 -4.51 -4.05
CA THR A 82 -3.44 -3.12 -3.99
C THR A 82 -2.62 -2.85 -2.73
N ALA A 83 -3.09 -3.27 -1.58
CA ALA A 83 -2.36 -3.10 -0.33
C ALA A 83 -0.99 -3.80 -0.39
N MET A 84 -0.97 -5.07 -0.72
CA MET A 84 0.25 -5.89 -0.76
C MET A 84 1.26 -5.41 -1.81
N ARG A 85 0.82 -5.10 -3.04
CA ARG A 85 1.74 -4.65 -4.10
C ARG A 85 2.31 -3.25 -3.81
N THR A 86 1.52 -2.37 -3.17
CA THR A 86 2.00 -1.03 -2.79
C THR A 86 3.06 -1.15 -1.70
N SER A 87 2.80 -1.95 -0.70
CA SER A 87 3.76 -2.22 0.36
C SER A 87 5.00 -2.94 -0.14
N ALA A 88 4.87 -3.90 -1.06
CA ALA A 88 6.01 -4.57 -1.68
C ALA A 88 6.93 -3.58 -2.43
N VAL A 89 6.37 -2.58 -3.12
CA VAL A 89 7.18 -1.52 -3.74
C VAL A 89 7.88 -0.68 -2.69
N GLY A 90 7.20 -0.32 -1.58
CA GLY A 90 7.81 0.38 -0.45
C GLY A 90 8.96 -0.42 0.17
N GLY A 91 8.76 -1.70 0.42
CA GLY A 91 9.81 -2.61 0.91
C GLY A 91 10.99 -2.73 -0.07
N LEU A 92 10.71 -2.84 -1.37
CA LEU A 92 11.75 -2.87 -2.40
C LEU A 92 12.57 -1.57 -2.41
N MET A 93 11.92 -0.41 -2.32
CA MET A 93 12.61 0.88 -2.22
C MET A 93 13.43 0.97 -0.92
N ALA A 94 12.88 0.52 0.20
CA ALA A 94 13.60 0.45 1.47
C ALA A 94 14.87 -0.40 1.35
N LYS A 95 14.79 -1.57 0.71
CA LYS A 95 15.93 -2.46 0.50
C LYS A 95 17.11 -1.79 -0.24
N TYR A 96 16.82 -0.91 -1.19
CA TYR A 96 17.86 -0.25 -1.98
C TYR A 96 18.27 1.14 -1.47
N ALA A 97 17.40 1.82 -0.72
CA ALA A 97 17.62 3.20 -0.30
C ALA A 97 18.00 3.34 1.18
N ALA A 98 17.63 2.38 2.04
CA ALA A 98 17.98 2.47 3.45
C ALA A 98 19.49 2.26 3.69
N PRO A 99 20.06 2.90 4.71
CA PRO A 99 21.41 2.60 5.16
C PRO A 99 21.56 1.12 5.53
N SER A 100 22.70 0.50 5.21
CA SER A 100 22.95 -0.92 5.48
C SER A 100 22.91 -1.30 6.96
N ASN A 101 23.09 -0.33 7.84
CA ASN A 101 23.03 -0.47 9.30
C ASN A 101 21.70 0.02 9.89
N ALA A 102 20.68 0.27 9.06
CA ALA A 102 19.38 0.71 9.56
C ALA A 102 18.76 -0.38 10.45
N ASP A 103 18.46 -0.04 11.69
CA ASP A 103 17.79 -0.92 12.67
C ASP A 103 16.47 -0.32 13.18
N THR A 104 16.13 0.90 12.76
CA THR A 104 14.93 1.62 13.18
C THR A 104 14.20 2.25 12.00
N ALA A 105 12.89 2.01 11.91
CA ALA A 105 12.01 2.57 10.87
C ALA A 105 10.85 3.39 11.48
N CYS A 106 10.40 4.42 10.76
CA CYS A 106 9.19 5.17 11.05
C CYS A 106 8.20 4.99 9.89
N LEU A 107 7.05 4.41 10.17
CA LEU A 107 5.96 4.21 9.23
C LEU A 107 4.84 5.20 9.58
N VAL A 108 4.49 6.10 8.66
CA VAL A 108 3.49 7.14 8.89
C VAL A 108 2.21 6.81 8.14
N GLY A 109 1.19 6.42 8.88
CA GLY A 109 -0.11 5.97 8.40
C GLY A 109 -0.41 4.53 8.82
N ALA A 110 -1.34 4.33 9.77
CA ALA A 110 -1.81 3.02 10.21
C ALA A 110 -3.10 2.59 9.45
N GLY A 111 -3.13 2.86 8.15
CA GLY A 111 -4.20 2.43 7.25
C GLY A 111 -3.97 1.01 6.72
N VAL A 112 -4.76 0.62 5.70
CA VAL A 112 -4.68 -0.70 5.05
C VAL A 112 -3.28 -0.95 4.48
N ILE A 113 -2.67 0.04 3.83
CA ILE A 113 -1.32 -0.06 3.28
C ILE A 113 -0.28 -0.06 4.40
N GLY A 114 -0.39 0.84 5.40
CA GLY A 114 0.53 0.89 6.53
C GLY A 114 0.63 -0.43 7.28
N ARG A 115 -0.50 -1.12 7.44
CA ARG A 115 -0.54 -2.46 8.03
C ARG A 115 0.30 -3.48 7.25
N THR A 116 0.19 -3.53 5.93
CA THR A 116 0.96 -4.45 5.09
C THR A 116 2.40 -4.00 4.89
N MET A 117 2.70 -2.70 5.07
CA MET A 117 4.05 -2.13 4.98
C MET A 117 4.98 -2.64 6.08
N ILE A 118 4.46 -2.91 7.27
CA ILE A 118 5.24 -3.51 8.37
C ILE A 118 5.91 -4.81 7.90
N SER A 119 5.13 -5.73 7.33
CA SER A 119 5.67 -7.00 6.81
C SER A 119 6.62 -6.78 5.63
N ALA A 120 6.32 -5.83 4.73
CA ALA A 120 7.15 -5.55 3.57
C ALA A 120 8.52 -4.95 3.97
N VAL A 121 8.55 -4.06 4.96
CA VAL A 121 9.80 -3.49 5.48
C VAL A 121 10.59 -4.54 6.26
N HIS A 122 9.92 -5.34 7.08
CA HIS A 122 10.57 -6.44 7.83
C HIS A 122 11.23 -7.45 6.89
N GLU A 123 10.53 -7.89 5.84
CA GLU A 123 11.06 -8.81 4.85
C GLU A 123 12.25 -8.23 4.06
N ALA A 124 12.16 -6.94 3.70
CA ALA A 124 13.20 -6.25 2.94
C ALA A 124 14.45 -5.94 3.77
N LEU A 125 14.27 -5.68 5.06
CA LEU A 125 15.30 -5.24 6.01
C LEU A 125 15.18 -6.03 7.34
N PRO A 126 15.56 -7.31 7.35
CA PRO A 126 15.39 -8.18 8.53
C PRO A 126 16.21 -7.73 9.75
N GLN A 127 17.14 -6.81 9.59
CA GLN A 127 17.91 -6.20 10.68
C GLN A 127 17.14 -5.11 11.44
N ILE A 128 15.97 -4.64 10.96
CA ILE A 128 15.14 -3.67 11.69
C ILE A 128 14.64 -4.31 12.99
N LYS A 129 14.91 -3.65 14.09
CA LYS A 129 14.54 -4.08 15.45
C LYS A 129 13.34 -3.32 15.99
N THR A 130 13.20 -2.06 15.59
CA THR A 130 12.15 -1.16 16.10
C THR A 130 11.46 -0.47 14.93
N MET A 131 10.13 -0.49 14.92
CA MET A 131 9.28 0.26 13.99
C MET A 131 8.35 1.19 14.76
N TYR A 132 8.48 2.49 14.54
CA TYR A 132 7.48 3.45 15.00
C TYR A 132 6.32 3.44 14.02
N LEU A 133 5.11 3.10 14.48
CA LEU A 133 3.90 3.15 13.68
C LEU A 133 3.10 4.40 14.06
N CYS A 134 3.08 5.39 13.18
CA CYS A 134 2.51 6.70 13.44
C CYS A 134 1.14 6.85 12.80
N ASP A 135 0.14 7.24 13.57
CA ASP A 135 -1.17 7.66 13.06
C ASP A 135 -1.76 8.74 13.98
N ILE A 136 -2.61 9.60 13.42
CA ILE A 136 -3.37 10.57 14.21
C ILE A 136 -4.35 9.86 15.16
N ASP A 137 -4.82 8.69 14.77
CA ASP A 137 -5.62 7.77 15.58
C ASP A 137 -4.69 6.69 16.15
N VAL A 138 -4.11 6.97 17.31
CA VAL A 138 -3.15 6.06 17.97
C VAL A 138 -3.77 4.68 18.24
N ALA A 139 -5.07 4.60 18.51
CA ALA A 139 -5.72 3.32 18.78
C ALA A 139 -5.64 2.35 17.60
N LYS A 140 -5.66 2.86 16.36
CA LYS A 140 -5.40 2.03 15.17
C LYS A 140 -3.98 1.48 15.16
N ALA A 141 -3.00 2.34 15.45
CA ALA A 141 -1.60 1.93 15.50
C ALA A 141 -1.36 0.90 16.62
N GLU A 142 -1.98 1.07 17.79
CA GLU A 142 -1.93 0.11 18.91
C GLU A 142 -2.52 -1.25 18.53
N GLY A 143 -3.68 -1.26 17.85
CA GLY A 143 -4.30 -2.50 17.38
C GLY A 143 -3.39 -3.28 16.43
N ILE A 144 -2.75 -2.61 15.49
CA ILE A 144 -1.81 -3.21 14.54
C ILE A 144 -0.53 -3.66 15.25
N ALA A 145 0.03 -2.86 16.15
CA ALA A 145 1.23 -3.21 16.92
C ALA A 145 1.04 -4.50 17.72
N LYS A 146 -0.13 -4.66 18.35
CA LYS A 146 -0.47 -5.89 19.08
C LYS A 146 -0.59 -7.10 18.16
N GLU A 147 -1.09 -6.93 16.95
CA GLU A 147 -1.27 -8.03 16.01
C GLU A 147 0.05 -8.52 15.41
N TYR A 148 0.95 -7.61 15.10
CA TYR A 148 2.18 -7.92 14.34
C TYR A 148 3.43 -8.09 15.22
N GLY A 149 3.50 -7.42 16.37
CA GLY A 149 4.71 -7.38 17.19
C GLY A 149 5.22 -8.77 17.57
N ASP A 150 4.33 -9.62 18.10
CA ASP A 150 4.67 -10.97 18.54
C ASP A 150 5.03 -11.90 17.36
N SER A 151 4.41 -11.70 16.21
CA SER A 151 4.57 -12.58 15.05
C SER A 151 5.85 -12.34 14.26
N LEU A 152 6.35 -11.10 14.24
CA LEU A 152 7.51 -10.70 13.46
C LEU A 152 8.80 -10.59 14.29
N GLY A 153 8.71 -10.63 15.63
CA GLY A 153 9.87 -10.43 16.50
C GLY A 153 10.48 -9.01 16.40
N VAL A 154 9.68 -8.03 16.00
CA VAL A 154 10.06 -6.62 15.88
C VAL A 154 9.27 -5.82 16.89
N GLU A 155 9.94 -4.92 17.62
CA GLU A 155 9.25 -3.99 18.50
C GLU A 155 8.50 -2.95 17.67
N ILE A 156 7.15 -2.92 17.77
CA ILE A 156 6.32 -1.92 17.09
C ILE A 156 5.81 -0.93 18.13
N ILE A 157 6.21 0.33 18.00
CA ILE A 157 5.88 1.41 18.93
C ILE A 157 4.82 2.32 18.30
N PRO A 158 3.56 2.24 18.74
CA PRO A 158 2.50 3.13 18.26
C PRO A 158 2.68 4.55 18.81
N THR A 159 2.46 5.56 17.97
CA THR A 159 2.59 6.97 18.40
C THR A 159 1.80 7.92 17.47
N SER A 160 1.43 9.08 17.99
CA SER A 160 0.92 10.21 17.18
C SER A 160 2.00 11.24 16.84
N ASP A 161 3.17 11.17 17.48
CA ASP A 161 4.29 12.10 17.23
C ASP A 161 5.21 11.57 16.12
N SER A 162 4.77 11.76 14.88
CA SER A 162 5.54 11.35 13.71
C SER A 162 6.88 12.07 13.59
N LYS A 163 6.99 13.31 14.08
CA LYS A 163 8.25 14.06 14.06
C LYS A 163 9.28 13.46 15.01
N ALA A 164 8.90 13.17 16.25
CA ALA A 164 9.81 12.54 17.20
C ALA A 164 10.20 11.12 16.75
N ALA A 165 9.28 10.36 16.17
CA ALA A 165 9.55 9.05 15.60
C ALA A 165 10.53 9.12 14.41
N ALA A 166 10.32 10.04 13.48
CA ALA A 166 11.19 10.25 12.32
C ALA A 166 12.62 10.62 12.72
N LEU A 167 12.79 11.47 13.74
CA LEU A 167 14.10 11.87 14.23
C LEU A 167 14.90 10.72 14.88
N LYS A 168 14.22 9.65 15.28
CA LYS A 168 14.83 8.44 15.87
C LYS A 168 15.06 7.32 14.85
N SER A 169 14.64 7.51 13.60
CA SER A 169 14.61 6.46 12.59
C SER A 169 15.59 6.73 11.44
N GLN A 170 16.19 5.66 10.92
CA GLN A 170 17.04 5.73 9.72
C GLN A 170 16.25 5.51 8.42
N LEU A 171 15.06 4.92 8.50
CA LEU A 171 14.13 4.76 7.40
C LEU A 171 12.80 5.43 7.74
N ILE A 172 12.27 6.22 6.82
CA ILE A 172 10.95 6.83 6.96
C ILE A 172 10.12 6.45 5.74
N VAL A 173 8.94 5.87 5.98
CA VAL A 173 7.98 5.52 4.92
C VAL A 173 6.65 6.20 5.23
N GLY A 174 6.14 7.00 4.30
CA GLY A 174 4.88 7.72 4.44
C GLY A 174 3.77 7.14 3.56
N GLU A 175 2.63 6.81 4.18
CA GLU A 175 1.47 6.19 3.53
C GLU A 175 0.17 6.77 4.07
N THR A 176 0.11 8.08 4.07
CA THR A 176 -1.02 8.82 4.63
C THR A 176 -1.85 9.50 3.54
N THR A 177 -3.14 9.61 3.78
CA THR A 177 -4.08 10.42 2.99
C THR A 177 -4.12 11.89 3.45
N ALA A 178 -3.22 12.31 4.35
CA ALA A 178 -3.12 13.67 4.82
C ALA A 178 -2.87 14.64 3.65
N PRO A 179 -3.49 15.82 3.65
CA PRO A 179 -3.17 16.85 2.66
C PRO A 179 -1.71 17.30 2.82
N LYS A 180 -1.12 17.73 1.71
CA LYS A 180 0.23 18.31 1.66
C LYS A 180 0.25 19.66 2.34
#